data_c469dc46c9bd7e4da054194da3399b7d
#
_entry.id   c469dc46c9bd7e4da054194da3399b7d
#
_cell.length_a   1.000
_cell.length_b   1.000
_cell.length_c   1.000
_cell.angle_alpha   90.00
_cell.angle_beta   90.00
_cell.angle_gamma   90.00
#
_symmetry.space_group_name_H-M   'P 1'
#
loop_
_entity.id
_entity.type
_entity.pdbx_description
1 polymer ?
#
loop_
_entity_poly.entity_id
_entity_poly.type
_entity_poly.pdbx_seq_one_letter_code
_entity_poly.pdbx_strand_id
1 'polypeptide(L)'
;MKKVLLRSIAVIFGIVMGCAAGGYMTFHRYARDYAMVRAFAWSGISAAVSEGQYDKNSSDAKQDLLYTLNYYTQGVQSSKIDPTMKKALRMNCGLIEARLSVLENEAGNTNQAKAYMSQAHEDLKSVGWVDPSEANILQAVKRQPVPPCGMPSQSAAKAIASPPQKPCG
;
A
#
# COMPACT_ATOMS: atom_id res chain seq x y z
N MET A 1 -19.08 61.01 -0.29
CA MET A 1 -17.87 60.31 -0.83
C MET A 1 -17.21 59.36 0.13
N LYS A 2 -16.91 59.70 1.39
CA LYS A 2 -16.20 58.80 2.35
C LYS A 2 -16.89 57.44 2.58
N LYS A 3 -18.23 57.37 2.66
CA LYS A 3 -18.97 56.10 2.90
C LYS A 3 -18.91 55.13 1.70
N VAL A 4 -18.85 55.64 0.48
CA VAL A 4 -18.72 54.82 -0.75
C VAL A 4 -17.31 54.20 -0.83
N LEU A 5 -16.29 55.04 -0.56
CA LEU A 5 -14.91 54.58 -0.54
C LEU A 5 -14.68 53.45 0.50
N LEU A 6 -15.23 53.61 1.70
CA LEU A 6 -15.10 52.62 2.76
C LEU A 6 -15.75 51.26 2.40
N ARG A 7 -16.92 51.31 1.73
CA ARG A 7 -17.60 50.10 1.24
C ARG A 7 -16.79 49.40 0.13
N SER A 8 -16.22 50.15 -0.79
CA SER A 8 -15.38 49.58 -1.85
C SER A 8 -14.11 48.90 -1.29
N ILE A 9 -13.47 49.53 -0.31
CA ILE A 9 -12.29 48.91 0.38
C ILE A 9 -12.67 47.63 1.09
N ALA A 10 -13.81 47.58 1.79
CA ALA A 10 -14.27 46.39 2.49
C ALA A 10 -14.57 45.22 1.52
N VAL A 11 -15.17 45.50 0.35
CA VAL A 11 -15.44 44.51 -0.69
C VAL A 11 -14.15 43.95 -1.28
N ILE A 12 -13.19 44.81 -1.62
CA ILE A 12 -11.88 44.41 -2.17
C ILE A 12 -11.15 43.54 -1.15
N PHE A 13 -11.13 43.93 0.12
CA PHE A 13 -10.49 43.19 1.18
C PHE A 13 -11.16 41.81 1.37
N GLY A 14 -12.47 41.71 1.32
CA GLY A 14 -13.23 40.46 1.39
C GLY A 14 -12.88 39.50 0.24
N ILE A 15 -12.76 40.04 -0.98
CA ILE A 15 -12.36 39.22 -2.16
C ILE A 15 -10.94 38.72 -2.01
N VAL A 16 -10.00 39.57 -1.62
CA VAL A 16 -8.58 39.17 -1.44
C VAL A 16 -8.43 38.10 -0.35
N MET A 17 -9.10 38.30 0.79
CA MET A 17 -9.08 37.31 1.86
C MET A 17 -9.76 36.00 1.48
N GLY A 18 -10.87 36.05 0.75
CA GLY A 18 -11.56 34.86 0.23
C GLY A 18 -10.70 34.07 -0.77
N CYS A 19 -10.02 34.76 -1.69
CA CYS A 19 -9.09 34.12 -2.63
C CYS A 19 -7.88 33.54 -1.92
N ALA A 20 -7.30 34.22 -0.93
CA ALA A 20 -6.18 33.73 -0.17
C ALA A 20 -6.55 32.46 0.68
N ALA A 21 -7.69 32.51 1.36
CA ALA A 21 -8.17 31.37 2.16
C ALA A 21 -8.55 30.17 1.25
N GLY A 22 -9.25 30.42 0.14
CA GLY A 22 -9.60 29.40 -0.84
C GLY A 22 -8.38 28.77 -1.49
N GLY A 23 -7.41 29.58 -1.90
CA GLY A 23 -6.14 29.13 -2.47
C GLY A 23 -5.34 28.28 -1.48
N TYR A 24 -5.24 28.73 -0.24
CA TYR A 24 -4.57 27.98 0.83
C TYR A 24 -5.20 26.60 1.10
N MET A 25 -6.55 26.55 1.22
CA MET A 25 -7.26 25.29 1.43
C MET A 25 -7.11 24.33 0.25
N THR A 26 -7.18 24.86 -0.99
CA THR A 26 -7.02 24.05 -2.20
C THR A 26 -5.60 23.51 -2.31
N PHE A 27 -4.59 24.34 -2.03
CA PHE A 27 -3.18 23.93 -2.04
C PHE A 27 -2.90 22.87 -0.98
N HIS A 28 -3.43 23.04 0.23
CA HIS A 28 -3.27 22.05 1.32
C HIS A 28 -3.92 20.69 1.00
N ARG A 29 -5.11 20.71 0.38
CA ARG A 29 -5.77 19.47 -0.08
C ARG A 29 -4.94 18.80 -1.17
N TYR A 30 -4.54 19.55 -2.18
CA TYR A 30 -3.74 19.04 -3.30
C TYR A 30 -2.38 18.45 -2.83
N ALA A 31 -1.68 19.16 -1.95
CA ALA A 31 -0.42 18.68 -1.39
C ALA A 31 -0.59 17.38 -0.58
N ARG A 32 -1.69 17.27 0.17
CA ARG A 32 -2.02 16.05 0.92
C ARG A 32 -2.35 14.89 -0.01
N ASP A 33 -3.18 15.14 -1.03
CA ASP A 33 -3.62 14.11 -1.99
C ASP A 33 -2.42 13.64 -2.85
N TYR A 34 -1.53 14.55 -3.24
CA TYR A 34 -0.29 14.22 -3.95
C TYR A 34 0.67 13.40 -3.10
N ALA A 35 0.84 13.75 -1.82
CA ALA A 35 1.67 12.96 -0.90
C ALA A 35 1.10 11.55 -0.70
N MET A 36 -0.22 11.42 -0.65
CA MET A 36 -0.91 10.15 -0.53
C MET A 36 -0.71 9.29 -1.79
N VAL A 37 -0.94 9.84 -2.97
CA VAL A 37 -0.73 9.15 -4.26
C VAL A 37 0.73 8.71 -4.41
N ARG A 38 1.68 9.56 -4.03
CA ARG A 38 3.11 9.22 -4.05
C ARG A 38 3.44 8.09 -3.09
N ALA A 39 2.90 8.12 -1.87
CA ALA A 39 3.08 7.05 -0.88
C ALA A 39 2.52 5.72 -1.40
N PHE A 40 1.36 5.74 -2.08
CA PHE A 40 0.77 4.56 -2.71
C PHE A 40 1.64 3.99 -3.83
N ALA A 41 2.11 4.83 -4.73
CA ALA A 41 2.97 4.41 -5.83
C ALA A 41 4.25 3.75 -5.29
N TRP A 42 4.90 4.35 -4.29
CA TRP A 42 6.07 3.78 -3.65
C TRP A 42 5.78 2.48 -2.92
N SER A 43 4.65 2.40 -2.20
CA SER A 43 4.27 1.16 -1.50
C SER A 43 4.03 0.01 -2.48
N GLY A 44 3.37 0.28 -3.59
CA GLY A 44 3.14 -0.71 -4.64
C GLY A 44 4.44 -1.20 -5.30
N ILE A 45 5.36 -0.28 -5.61
CA ILE A 45 6.67 -0.62 -6.19
C ILE A 45 7.50 -1.43 -5.18
N SER A 46 7.59 -1.00 -3.92
CA SER A 46 8.33 -1.73 -2.88
C SER A 46 7.77 -3.13 -2.66
N ALA A 47 6.44 -3.28 -2.65
CA ALA A 47 5.81 -4.59 -2.55
C ALA A 47 6.18 -5.48 -3.73
N ALA A 48 6.02 -4.98 -4.96
CA ALA A 48 6.34 -5.75 -6.16
C ALA A 48 7.81 -6.18 -6.23
N VAL A 49 8.73 -5.30 -5.81
CA VAL A 49 10.17 -5.63 -5.75
C VAL A 49 10.43 -6.69 -4.69
N SER A 50 9.95 -6.50 -3.46
CA SER A 50 10.18 -7.45 -2.36
C SER A 50 9.53 -8.81 -2.62
N GLU A 51 8.34 -8.84 -3.23
CA GLU A 51 7.69 -10.08 -3.67
C GLU A 51 8.49 -10.78 -4.77
N GLY A 52 8.93 -10.04 -5.78
CA GLY A 52 9.75 -10.58 -6.86
C GLY A 52 11.09 -11.15 -6.37
N GLN A 53 11.73 -10.53 -5.37
CA GLN A 53 12.94 -11.06 -4.75
C GLN A 53 12.65 -12.32 -3.91
N TYR A 54 11.56 -12.32 -3.16
CA TYR A 54 11.11 -13.48 -2.40
C TYR A 54 10.81 -14.69 -3.32
N ASP A 55 10.07 -14.48 -4.41
CA ASP A 55 9.71 -15.53 -5.35
C ASP A 55 10.95 -16.13 -6.05
N LYS A 56 11.96 -15.30 -6.34
CA LYS A 56 13.23 -15.74 -6.92
C LYS A 56 14.17 -16.37 -5.92
N ASN A 57 13.83 -16.42 -4.64
CA ASN A 57 14.71 -16.89 -3.58
C ASN A 57 16.04 -16.12 -3.53
N SER A 58 15.98 -14.81 -3.73
CA SER A 58 17.16 -13.95 -3.72
C SER A 58 17.75 -13.84 -2.31
N SER A 59 19.06 -13.74 -2.19
CA SER A 59 19.78 -13.45 -0.94
C SER A 59 19.31 -12.13 -0.29
N ASP A 60 18.85 -11.20 -1.09
CA ASP A 60 18.44 -9.86 -0.65
C ASP A 60 16.95 -9.81 -0.24
N ALA A 61 16.18 -10.88 -0.51
CA ALA A 61 14.75 -10.94 -0.25
C ALA A 61 14.38 -10.55 1.18
N LYS A 62 15.14 -11.05 2.16
CA LYS A 62 14.90 -10.74 3.59
C LYS A 62 15.07 -9.24 3.88
N GLN A 63 16.12 -8.62 3.34
CA GLN A 63 16.39 -7.19 3.57
C GLN A 63 15.34 -6.32 2.91
N ASP A 64 14.92 -6.64 1.70
CA ASP A 64 13.89 -5.91 0.97
C ASP A 64 12.53 -6.02 1.67
N LEU A 65 12.17 -7.21 2.19
CA LEU A 65 10.96 -7.41 2.97
C LEU A 65 10.99 -6.61 4.28
N LEU A 66 12.10 -6.59 5.01
CA LEU A 66 12.25 -5.81 6.24
C LEU A 66 12.14 -4.30 5.98
N TYR A 67 12.75 -3.81 4.90
CA TYR A 67 12.62 -2.41 4.50
C TYR A 67 11.16 -2.04 4.20
N THR A 68 10.48 -2.88 3.42
CA THR A 68 9.08 -2.67 3.05
C THR A 68 8.15 -2.75 4.27
N LEU A 69 8.39 -3.69 5.19
CA LEU A 69 7.65 -3.82 6.44
C LEU A 69 7.77 -2.56 7.30
N ASN A 70 9.00 -2.04 7.47
CA ASN A 70 9.22 -0.82 8.22
C ASN A 70 8.47 0.38 7.62
N TYR A 71 8.51 0.50 6.30
CA TYR A 71 7.78 1.55 5.59
C TYR A 71 6.26 1.48 5.80
N TYR A 72 5.67 0.28 5.70
CA TYR A 72 4.24 0.09 5.93
C TYR A 72 3.83 0.31 7.38
N THR A 73 4.64 -0.15 8.33
CA THR A 73 4.41 0.07 9.76
C THR A 73 4.37 1.56 10.11
N GLN A 74 5.28 2.37 9.56
CA GLN A 74 5.25 3.82 9.71
C GLN A 74 3.96 4.42 9.11
N GLY A 75 3.50 3.91 7.98
CA GLY A 75 2.22 4.29 7.38
C GLY A 75 1.03 3.99 8.28
N VAL A 76 0.97 2.79 8.87
CA VAL A 76 -0.09 2.38 9.81
C VAL A 76 -0.13 3.29 11.04
N GLN A 77 1.03 3.69 11.56
CA GLN A 77 1.16 4.56 12.73
C GLN A 77 0.85 6.04 12.43
N SER A 78 0.94 6.46 11.19
CA SER A 78 0.73 7.85 10.78
C SER A 78 -0.71 8.30 11.05
N SER A 79 -0.88 9.45 11.72
CA SER A 79 -2.20 10.09 11.90
C SER A 79 -2.74 10.73 10.61
N LYS A 80 -1.92 10.87 9.57
CA LYS A 80 -2.27 11.54 8.30
C LYS A 80 -2.90 10.60 7.28
N ILE A 81 -2.88 9.29 7.52
CA ILE A 81 -3.40 8.27 6.62
C ILE A 81 -4.81 7.89 7.08
N ASP A 82 -5.75 7.78 6.14
CA ASP A 82 -7.13 7.40 6.43
C ASP A 82 -7.25 5.95 6.92
N PRO A 83 -8.34 5.60 7.64
CA PRO A 83 -8.51 4.26 8.23
C PRO A 83 -8.53 3.13 7.20
N THR A 84 -9.12 3.36 6.01
CA THR A 84 -9.20 2.33 4.95
C THR A 84 -7.81 1.99 4.44
N MET A 85 -6.99 3.03 4.22
CA MET A 85 -5.60 2.88 3.84
C MET A 85 -4.80 2.16 4.91
N LYS A 86 -4.94 2.54 6.19
CA LYS A 86 -4.27 1.85 7.30
C LYS A 86 -4.60 0.36 7.31
N LYS A 87 -5.85 0.02 7.03
CA LYS A 87 -6.29 -1.37 6.93
C LYS A 87 -5.56 -2.12 5.81
N ALA A 88 -5.44 -1.50 4.62
CA ALA A 88 -4.70 -2.08 3.51
C ALA A 88 -3.20 -2.23 3.81
N LEU A 89 -2.57 -1.21 4.40
CA LEU A 89 -1.17 -1.28 4.81
C LEU A 89 -0.95 -2.38 5.85
N ARG A 90 -1.84 -2.53 6.84
CA ARG A 90 -1.74 -3.57 7.85
C ARG A 90 -1.91 -4.97 7.26
N MET A 91 -2.80 -5.15 6.29
CA MET A 91 -2.90 -6.41 5.55
C MET A 91 -1.57 -6.75 4.87
N ASN A 92 -0.95 -5.78 4.22
CA ASN A 92 0.35 -5.98 3.57
C ASN A 92 1.46 -6.26 4.60
N CYS A 93 1.45 -5.63 5.79
CA CYS A 93 2.38 -5.98 6.88
C CYS A 93 2.25 -7.47 7.22
N GLY A 94 1.05 -7.97 7.45
CA GLY A 94 0.83 -9.37 7.79
C GLY A 94 1.34 -10.34 6.70
N LEU A 95 1.14 -10.02 5.41
CA LEU A 95 1.66 -10.84 4.32
C LEU A 95 3.20 -10.82 4.24
N ILE A 96 3.84 -9.67 4.50
CA ILE A 96 5.30 -9.55 4.54
C ILE A 96 5.87 -10.33 5.72
N GLU A 97 5.26 -10.23 6.90
CA GLU A 97 5.67 -10.98 8.09
C GLU A 97 5.56 -12.49 7.87
N ALA A 98 4.50 -12.94 7.19
CA ALA A 98 4.38 -14.35 6.80
C ALA A 98 5.53 -14.81 5.89
N ARG A 99 5.94 -13.98 4.89
CA ARG A 99 7.10 -14.28 4.02
C ARG A 99 8.40 -14.31 4.82
N LEU A 100 8.58 -13.36 5.75
CA LEU A 100 9.74 -13.36 6.66
C LEU A 100 9.76 -14.62 7.54
N SER A 101 8.61 -15.07 8.02
CA SER A 101 8.50 -16.34 8.77
C SER A 101 9.00 -17.53 7.96
N VAL A 102 8.64 -17.61 6.68
CA VAL A 102 9.13 -18.66 5.78
C VAL A 102 10.65 -18.61 5.64
N LEU A 103 11.22 -17.41 5.36
CA LEU A 103 12.67 -17.25 5.20
C LEU A 103 13.44 -17.58 6.48
N GLU A 104 12.93 -17.16 7.65
CA GLU A 104 13.56 -17.48 8.93
C GLU A 104 13.51 -18.98 9.25
N ASN A 105 12.41 -19.65 8.89
CA ASN A 105 12.30 -21.10 9.08
C ASN A 105 13.25 -21.85 8.15
N GLU A 106 13.41 -21.43 6.90
CA GLU A 106 14.39 -21.99 5.97
C GLU A 106 15.84 -21.78 6.43
N ALA A 107 16.11 -20.66 7.11
CA ALA A 107 17.41 -20.37 7.72
C ALA A 107 17.66 -21.11 9.05
N GLY A 108 16.68 -21.87 9.54
CA GLY A 108 16.77 -22.59 10.84
C GLY A 108 16.45 -21.72 12.07
N ASN A 109 16.04 -20.47 11.89
CA ASN A 109 15.72 -19.53 12.97
C ASN A 109 14.28 -19.69 13.46
N THR A 110 13.93 -20.88 13.97
CA THR A 110 12.55 -21.28 14.29
C THR A 110 11.83 -20.32 15.26
N ASN A 111 12.54 -19.76 16.24
CA ASN A 111 11.94 -18.82 17.19
C ASN A 111 11.52 -17.51 16.51
N GLN A 112 12.37 -16.98 15.61
CA GLN A 112 12.07 -15.78 14.86
C GLN A 112 10.95 -16.02 13.85
N ALA A 113 10.95 -17.19 13.19
CA ALA A 113 9.88 -17.59 12.30
C ALA A 113 8.52 -17.62 13.00
N LYS A 114 8.43 -18.20 14.21
CA LYS A 114 7.20 -18.20 15.01
C LYS A 114 6.76 -16.80 15.42
N ALA A 115 7.70 -15.92 15.77
CA ALA A 115 7.39 -14.54 16.14
C ALA A 115 6.75 -13.78 14.95
N TYR A 116 7.34 -13.89 13.76
CA TYR A 116 6.76 -13.28 12.54
C TYR A 116 5.40 -13.88 12.18
N MET A 117 5.22 -15.20 12.29
CA MET A 117 3.93 -15.83 12.01
C MET A 117 2.84 -15.38 12.98
N SER A 118 3.18 -15.25 14.27
CA SER A 118 2.24 -14.72 15.27
C SER A 118 1.80 -13.30 14.95
N GLN A 119 2.75 -12.43 14.57
CA GLN A 119 2.44 -11.05 14.19
C GLN A 119 1.60 -10.99 12.91
N ALA A 120 1.94 -11.79 11.90
CA ALA A 120 1.16 -11.93 10.68
C ALA A 120 -0.30 -12.33 10.97
N HIS A 121 -0.50 -13.31 11.87
CA HIS A 121 -1.83 -13.72 12.30
C HIS A 121 -2.62 -12.56 12.93
N GLU A 122 -2.00 -11.82 13.84
CA GLU A 122 -2.65 -10.67 14.52
C GLU A 122 -3.03 -9.57 13.52
N ASP A 123 -2.12 -9.19 12.63
CA ASP A 123 -2.36 -8.15 11.65
C ASP A 123 -3.47 -8.55 10.66
N LEU A 124 -3.43 -9.75 10.11
CA LEU A 124 -4.44 -10.25 9.19
C LEU A 124 -5.81 -10.40 9.87
N LYS A 125 -5.86 -10.89 11.11
CA LYS A 125 -7.08 -10.96 11.92
C LYS A 125 -7.68 -9.57 12.16
N SER A 126 -6.84 -8.58 12.48
CA SER A 126 -7.27 -7.20 12.77
C SER A 126 -7.93 -6.51 11.57
N VAL A 127 -7.59 -6.91 10.35
CA VAL A 127 -8.16 -6.37 9.11
C VAL A 127 -9.36 -7.17 8.61
N GLY A 128 -9.74 -8.24 9.31
CA GLY A 128 -10.88 -9.08 8.97
C GLY A 128 -10.59 -10.10 7.87
N TRP A 129 -9.35 -10.60 7.79
CA TRP A 129 -9.04 -11.75 6.94
C TRP A 129 -9.86 -12.97 7.39
N VAL A 130 -10.50 -13.62 6.42
CA VAL A 130 -11.29 -14.81 6.69
C VAL A 130 -10.34 -15.99 6.96
N ASP A 131 -10.45 -16.58 8.14
CA ASP A 131 -9.63 -17.71 8.57
C ASP A 131 -8.10 -17.47 8.46
N PRO A 132 -7.49 -16.67 9.36
CA PRO A 132 -6.05 -16.42 9.38
C PRO A 132 -5.28 -17.59 10.01
N SER A 133 -5.67 -18.83 9.74
CA SER A 133 -4.87 -20.01 10.16
C SER A 133 -3.50 -19.99 9.49
N GLU A 134 -2.51 -20.54 10.18
CA GLU A 134 -1.14 -20.63 9.67
C GLU A 134 -1.08 -21.29 8.28
N ALA A 135 -1.85 -22.35 8.07
CA ALA A 135 -1.92 -23.03 6.78
C ALA A 135 -2.42 -22.13 5.64
N ASN A 136 -3.46 -21.33 5.89
CA ASN A 136 -4.02 -20.40 4.91
C ASN A 136 -3.08 -19.22 4.65
N ILE A 137 -2.43 -18.71 5.69
CA ILE A 137 -1.41 -17.66 5.57
C ILE A 137 -0.24 -18.16 4.72
N LEU A 138 0.32 -19.34 5.03
CA LEU A 138 1.41 -19.92 4.26
C LEU A 138 1.03 -20.20 2.81
N GLN A 139 -0.20 -20.62 2.55
CA GLN A 139 -0.67 -20.79 1.19
C GLN A 139 -0.74 -19.47 0.41
N ALA A 140 -1.14 -18.38 1.06
CA ALA A 140 -1.22 -17.05 0.45
C ALA A 140 0.16 -16.47 0.08
N VAL A 141 1.21 -16.84 0.84
CA VAL A 141 2.59 -16.37 0.59
C VAL A 141 3.47 -17.44 -0.06
N LYS A 142 2.89 -18.52 -0.56
CA LYS A 142 3.62 -19.57 -1.25
C LYS A 142 4.33 -18.99 -2.48
N ARG A 143 5.64 -19.25 -2.59
CA ARG A 143 6.43 -18.84 -3.75
C ARG A 143 5.80 -19.37 -5.03
N GLN A 144 5.61 -18.47 -5.99
CA GLN A 144 5.17 -18.86 -7.32
C GLN A 144 6.40 -19.32 -8.13
N PRO A 145 6.32 -20.45 -8.85
CA PRO A 145 7.39 -20.83 -9.74
C PRO A 145 7.58 -19.72 -10.78
N VAL A 146 8.78 -19.16 -10.85
CA VAL A 146 9.13 -18.16 -11.88
C VAL A 146 8.95 -18.82 -13.25
N PRO A 147 8.04 -18.34 -14.11
CA PRO A 147 7.89 -18.90 -15.44
C PRO A 147 9.21 -18.74 -16.19
N PRO A 148 9.66 -19.74 -16.97
CA PRO A 148 10.86 -19.63 -17.75
C PRO A 148 10.79 -18.38 -18.65
N CYS A 149 11.91 -17.63 -18.72
CA CYS A 149 12.00 -16.40 -19.49
C CYS A 149 11.46 -16.61 -20.91
N GLY A 150 10.39 -15.90 -21.28
CA GLY A 150 9.76 -15.97 -22.60
C GLY A 150 8.31 -16.47 -22.63
N MET A 151 7.75 -17.01 -21.54
CA MET A 151 6.32 -17.32 -21.49
C MET A 151 5.55 -16.17 -20.84
N PRO A 152 4.50 -15.63 -21.48
CA PRO A 152 3.59 -14.69 -20.82
C PRO A 152 2.96 -15.38 -19.61
N SER A 153 2.84 -14.66 -18.49
CA SER A 153 2.19 -15.19 -17.28
C SER A 153 0.79 -15.71 -17.65
N GLN A 154 0.35 -16.82 -17.05
CA GLN A 154 -0.97 -17.41 -17.34
C GLN A 154 -2.13 -16.42 -17.15
N SER A 155 -1.99 -15.42 -16.28
CA SER A 155 -2.94 -14.33 -16.12
C SER A 155 -3.00 -13.41 -17.36
N ALA A 156 -1.87 -13.11 -17.99
CA ALA A 156 -1.82 -12.33 -19.24
C ALA A 156 -2.39 -13.12 -20.43
N ALA A 157 -2.10 -14.42 -20.50
CA ALA A 157 -2.65 -15.29 -21.53
C ALA A 157 -4.18 -15.42 -21.43
N LYS A 158 -4.73 -15.44 -20.20
CA LYS A 158 -6.18 -15.49 -19.97
C LYS A 158 -6.90 -14.17 -20.32
N ALA A 159 -6.23 -13.03 -20.14
CA ALA A 159 -6.75 -11.71 -20.53
C ALA A 159 -6.80 -11.53 -22.07
N ILE A 160 -5.86 -12.12 -22.80
CA ILE A 160 -5.79 -12.05 -24.27
C ILE A 160 -6.80 -13.02 -24.93
N ALA A 161 -7.13 -14.13 -24.26
CA ALA A 161 -8.06 -15.15 -24.77
C ALA A 161 -9.56 -14.81 -24.56
N SER A 162 -9.88 -13.71 -23.89
CA SER A 162 -11.28 -13.27 -23.74
C SER A 162 -11.74 -12.57 -25.02
N PRO A 163 -12.76 -13.08 -25.72
CA PRO A 163 -13.30 -12.40 -26.90
C PRO A 163 -13.90 -11.04 -26.50
N PRO A 164 -13.83 -10.02 -27.37
CA PRO A 164 -14.40 -8.72 -27.08
C PRO A 164 -15.91 -8.86 -26.81
N GLN A 165 -16.34 -8.47 -25.61
CA GLN A 165 -17.75 -8.40 -25.28
C GLN A 165 -18.42 -7.37 -26.20
N LYS A 166 -19.40 -7.85 -27.00
CA LYS A 166 -20.25 -6.98 -27.79
C LYS A 166 -20.98 -6.00 -26.89
N PRO A 167 -20.98 -4.68 -27.21
CA PRO A 167 -21.84 -3.75 -26.51
C PRO A 167 -23.31 -4.15 -26.70
N CYS A 168 -24.03 -4.26 -25.59
CA CYS A 168 -25.48 -4.37 -25.63
C CYS A 168 -26.05 -3.07 -26.19
N GLY A 169 -26.73 -3.17 -27.35
CA GLY A 169 -27.56 -2.11 -27.92
C GLY A 169 -28.87 -1.94 -27.16
#